data_43c9193806fae191bbdf1f4d66e3c04a
#
_entry.id   43c9193806fae191bbdf1f4d66e3c04a
#
_cell.length_a   1.000
_cell.length_b   1.000
_cell.length_c   1.000
_cell.angle_alpha   90.00
_cell.angle_beta   90.00
_cell.angle_gamma   90.00
#
_symmetry.space_group_name_H-M   'P 1'
#
loop_
_entity.id
_entity.type
_entity.pdbx_description
1 polymer ?
#
loop_
_entity_poly.entity_id
_entity_poly.type
_entity_poly.pdbx_seq_one_letter_code
_entity_poly.pdbx_strand_id
1 'polypeptide(L)'
;MNQHIPEAVNGRLGRVLVVDDEAQVRKPIHLTLSRVGYEVVEAEDGEQAIRTLNSGDNPLMVDAILCDIRMPKVNGSEAIVYFRSQYPGVPVVVMTGYPDVELAVALMKQGVLDYLVKPVSREELLTVVRKAVDQHTVFKDQFTA
;
A
#
# COMPACT_ATOMS: atom_id res chain seq x y z
N MET A 1 -8.11 -6.46 -29.69
CA MET A 1 -7.99 -6.96 -28.33
C MET A 1 -7.86 -5.80 -27.35
N ASN A 2 -8.91 -5.58 -26.62
CA ASN A 2 -8.98 -4.41 -25.78
C ASN A 2 -8.58 -4.75 -24.36
N GLN A 3 -7.28 -4.67 -24.11
CA GLN A 3 -6.86 -4.65 -22.72
C GLN A 3 -7.08 -3.22 -22.22
N HIS A 4 -7.89 -3.13 -21.20
CA HIS A 4 -8.07 -1.85 -20.54
C HIS A 4 -6.75 -1.46 -19.86
N ILE A 5 -6.11 -0.43 -20.40
CA ILE A 5 -4.93 0.17 -19.78
C ILE A 5 -5.43 1.35 -18.96
N PRO A 6 -5.26 1.35 -17.64
CA PRO A 6 -5.67 2.49 -16.83
C PRO A 6 -4.98 3.77 -17.31
N GLU A 7 -5.73 4.85 -17.44
CA GLU A 7 -5.14 6.14 -17.75
C GLU A 7 -4.29 6.59 -16.58
N ALA A 8 -3.04 6.91 -16.86
CA ALA A 8 -2.14 7.44 -15.87
C ALA A 8 -2.39 8.94 -15.70
N VAL A 9 -2.58 9.38 -14.47
CA VAL A 9 -2.63 10.81 -14.14
C VAL A 9 -1.21 11.35 -14.20
N ASN A 10 -0.96 12.34 -15.09
CA ASN A 10 0.37 12.93 -15.32
C ASN A 10 1.41 11.87 -15.70
N GLY A 11 1.02 10.85 -16.49
CA GLY A 11 1.91 9.77 -16.93
C GLY A 11 2.16 8.70 -15.88
N ARG A 12 1.43 8.71 -14.75
CA ARG A 12 1.58 7.76 -13.65
C ARG A 12 0.29 7.01 -13.38
N LEU A 13 0.41 5.74 -13.00
CA LEU A 13 -0.74 4.90 -12.66
C LEU A 13 -1.30 5.20 -11.27
N GLY A 14 -0.52 5.82 -10.41
CA GLY A 14 -0.87 6.12 -9.03
C GLY A 14 0.37 6.16 -8.16
N ARG A 15 0.19 6.50 -6.89
CA ARG A 15 1.29 6.56 -5.91
C ARG A 15 1.07 5.52 -4.82
N VAL A 16 2.11 4.75 -4.52
CA VAL A 16 2.08 3.68 -3.53
C VAL A 16 3.10 3.98 -2.43
N LEU A 17 2.65 3.92 -1.18
CA LEU A 17 3.54 3.96 -0.01
C LEU A 17 3.95 2.54 0.35
N VAL A 18 5.25 2.27 0.37
CA VAL A 18 5.82 0.96 0.72
C VAL A 18 6.53 1.10 2.08
N VAL A 19 6.06 0.35 3.06
CA VAL A 19 6.57 0.39 4.43
C VAL A 19 7.18 -0.95 4.78
N ASP A 20 8.50 -0.99 4.99
CA ASP A 20 9.23 -2.21 5.37
C ASP A 20 10.58 -1.79 5.95
N ASP A 21 10.97 -2.36 7.08
CA ASP A 21 12.23 -2.03 7.74
C ASP A 21 13.46 -2.65 7.04
N GLU A 22 13.24 -3.63 6.16
CA GLU A 22 14.30 -4.30 5.42
C GLU A 22 14.47 -3.70 4.03
N ALA A 23 15.55 -2.96 3.81
CA ALA A 23 15.83 -2.34 2.51
C ALA A 23 15.90 -3.37 1.38
N GLN A 24 16.43 -4.58 1.64
CA GLN A 24 16.52 -5.64 0.65
C GLN A 24 15.15 -6.19 0.23
N VAL A 25 14.11 -5.94 1.01
CA VAL A 25 12.72 -6.25 0.64
C VAL A 25 12.05 -5.04 -0.01
N ARG A 26 12.23 -3.86 0.59
CA ARG A 26 11.59 -2.61 0.15
C ARG A 26 12.06 -2.15 -1.23
N LYS A 27 13.38 -2.19 -1.48
CA LYS A 27 13.95 -1.68 -2.74
C LYS A 27 13.52 -2.46 -3.99
N PRO A 28 13.50 -3.79 -4.00
CA PRO A 28 12.96 -4.53 -5.14
C PRO A 28 11.48 -4.24 -5.42
N ILE A 29 10.68 -4.06 -4.38
CA ILE A 29 9.27 -3.69 -4.53
C ILE A 29 9.15 -2.31 -5.19
N HIS A 30 9.91 -1.34 -4.71
CA HIS A 30 9.97 0.00 -5.30
C HIS A 30 10.30 -0.09 -6.79
N LEU A 31 11.35 -0.83 -7.13
CA LEU A 31 11.81 -0.95 -8.51
C LEU A 31 10.75 -1.59 -9.40
N THR A 32 10.14 -2.68 -8.95
CA THR A 32 9.09 -3.38 -9.69
C THR A 32 7.91 -2.46 -9.98
N LEU A 33 7.43 -1.73 -8.97
CA LEU A 33 6.29 -0.83 -9.12
C LEU A 33 6.63 0.37 -10.01
N SER A 34 7.81 0.94 -9.85
CA SER A 34 8.25 2.08 -10.66
C SER A 34 8.36 1.72 -12.13
N ARG A 35 8.84 0.54 -12.46
CA ARG A 35 8.97 0.07 -13.85
C ARG A 35 7.63 -0.10 -14.55
N VAL A 36 6.59 -0.39 -13.80
CA VAL A 36 5.24 -0.53 -14.34
C VAL A 36 4.55 0.82 -14.53
N GLY A 37 5.01 1.85 -13.81
CA GLY A 37 4.47 3.20 -13.94
C GLY A 37 3.90 3.80 -12.66
N TYR A 38 4.02 3.13 -11.52
CA TYR A 38 3.62 3.70 -10.24
C TYR A 38 4.71 4.62 -9.72
N GLU A 39 4.28 5.69 -9.05
CA GLU A 39 5.16 6.46 -8.21
C GLU A 39 5.22 5.79 -6.83
N VAL A 40 6.42 5.71 -6.26
CA VAL A 40 6.63 5.01 -4.98
C VAL A 40 7.25 5.94 -3.96
N VAL A 41 6.68 5.98 -2.78
CA VAL A 41 7.30 6.59 -1.60
C VAL A 41 7.57 5.48 -0.60
N GLU A 42 8.66 5.61 0.16
CA GLU A 42 9.12 4.56 1.06
C GLU A 42 9.15 5.04 2.51
N ALA A 43 8.95 4.12 3.42
CA ALA A 43 9.16 4.32 4.84
C ALA A 43 9.79 3.07 5.47
N GLU A 44 10.62 3.25 6.47
CA GLU A 44 11.36 2.17 7.13
C GLU A 44 10.64 1.61 8.35
N ASP A 45 9.71 2.36 8.90
CA ASP A 45 8.94 1.95 10.08
C ASP A 45 7.57 2.64 10.09
N GLY A 46 6.73 2.27 11.04
CA GLY A 46 5.38 2.82 11.14
C GLY A 46 5.36 4.31 11.45
N GLU A 47 6.27 4.79 12.28
CA GLU A 47 6.36 6.23 12.60
C GLU A 47 6.74 7.05 11.37
N GLN A 48 7.74 6.61 10.63
CA GLN A 48 8.14 7.26 9.39
C GLN A 48 7.03 7.19 8.35
N ALA A 49 6.32 6.07 8.28
CA ALA A 49 5.19 5.91 7.36
C ALA A 49 4.09 6.95 7.63
N ILE A 50 3.75 7.15 8.89
CA ILE A 50 2.75 8.16 9.29
C ILE A 50 3.23 9.56 8.90
N ARG A 51 4.49 9.90 9.19
CA ARG A 51 5.06 11.20 8.82
C ARG A 51 5.08 11.40 7.30
N THR A 52 5.50 10.37 6.57
CA THR A 52 5.56 10.40 5.11
C THR A 52 4.18 10.61 4.50
N LEU A 53 3.19 9.88 4.98
CA LEU A 53 1.83 9.98 4.49
C LEU A 53 1.24 11.38 4.71
N ASN A 54 1.62 12.04 5.79
CA ASN A 54 1.15 13.38 6.13
C ASN A 54 1.97 14.51 5.48
N SER A 55 3.02 14.19 4.73
CA SER A 55 3.96 15.17 4.17
C SER A 55 3.62 15.54 2.73
N GLY A 56 3.87 16.82 2.38
CA GLY A 56 3.72 17.30 1.02
C GLY A 56 2.32 17.06 0.48
N ASP A 57 2.24 16.51 -0.73
CA ASP A 57 0.97 16.17 -1.37
C ASP A 57 0.54 14.71 -1.14
N ASN A 58 1.29 13.93 -0.36
CA ASN A 58 0.97 12.54 -0.09
C ASN A 58 -0.45 12.30 0.46
N PRO A 59 -0.99 13.17 1.35
CA PRO A 59 -2.36 12.98 1.82
C PRO A 59 -3.40 12.93 0.71
N LEU A 60 -3.13 13.60 -0.41
CA LEU A 60 -4.02 13.64 -1.56
C LEU A 60 -3.64 12.63 -2.64
N MET A 61 -2.38 12.23 -2.70
CA MET A 61 -1.85 11.51 -3.85
C MET A 61 -1.58 10.03 -3.61
N VAL A 62 -1.40 9.60 -2.36
CA VAL A 62 -1.19 8.17 -2.09
C VAL A 62 -2.48 7.39 -2.31
N ASP A 63 -2.40 6.39 -3.18
CA ASP A 63 -3.55 5.59 -3.62
C ASP A 63 -3.58 4.20 -2.98
N ALA A 64 -2.48 3.73 -2.44
CA ALA A 64 -2.39 2.44 -1.78
C ALA A 64 -1.20 2.39 -0.83
N ILE A 65 -1.32 1.58 0.21
CA ILE A 65 -0.26 1.37 1.20
C ILE A 65 0.06 -0.12 1.28
N LEU A 66 1.35 -0.46 1.07
CA LEU A 66 1.88 -1.80 1.32
C LEU A 66 2.66 -1.74 2.62
N CYS A 67 2.26 -2.48 3.63
CA CYS A 67 2.84 -2.36 4.97
C CYS A 67 3.24 -3.71 5.53
N ASP A 68 4.54 -3.85 5.88
CA ASP A 68 5.01 -4.93 6.72
C ASP A 68 4.48 -4.72 8.13
N ILE A 69 4.01 -5.79 8.78
CA ILE A 69 3.45 -5.66 10.12
C ILE A 69 4.49 -5.84 11.22
N ARG A 70 5.62 -6.47 10.95
CA ARG A 70 6.68 -6.68 11.94
C ARG A 70 7.81 -5.69 11.76
N MET A 71 7.73 -4.57 12.44
CA MET A 71 8.71 -3.50 12.38
C MET A 71 9.01 -2.96 13.77
N PRO A 72 10.21 -2.38 13.99
CA PRO A 72 10.52 -1.68 15.25
C PRO A 72 9.73 -0.36 15.37
N LYS A 73 9.83 0.27 16.53
CA LYS A 73 9.13 1.52 16.88
C LYS A 73 7.61 1.36 16.78
N VAL A 74 6.92 2.29 16.11
CA VAL A 74 5.50 2.11 15.80
C VAL A 74 5.41 0.94 14.84
N ASN A 75 4.92 -0.19 15.31
CA ASN A 75 4.83 -1.41 14.52
C ASN A 75 3.74 -1.30 13.46
N GLY A 76 3.74 -2.26 12.52
CA GLY A 76 2.79 -2.25 11.41
C GLY A 76 1.34 -2.27 11.87
N SER A 77 1.01 -3.02 12.93
CA SER A 77 -0.36 -3.06 13.43
C SER A 77 -0.86 -1.71 13.92
N GLU A 78 -0.02 -0.96 14.64
CA GLU A 78 -0.37 0.38 15.11
C GLU A 78 -0.50 1.36 13.94
N ALA A 79 0.41 1.26 12.97
CA ALA A 79 0.36 2.09 11.77
C ALA A 79 -0.91 1.84 10.97
N ILE A 80 -1.33 0.58 10.84
CA ILE A 80 -2.54 0.20 10.12
C ILE A 80 -3.79 0.81 10.78
N VAL A 81 -3.87 0.78 12.10
CA VAL A 81 -4.97 1.44 12.83
C VAL A 81 -5.02 2.92 12.47
N TYR A 82 -3.87 3.59 12.44
CA TYR A 82 -3.78 4.99 12.06
C TYR A 82 -4.26 5.21 10.62
N PHE A 83 -3.76 4.42 9.65
CA PHE A 83 -4.13 4.56 8.25
C PHE A 83 -5.62 4.36 8.04
N ARG A 84 -6.21 3.34 8.68
CA ARG A 84 -7.63 3.05 8.54
C ARG A 84 -8.49 4.14 9.17
N SER A 85 -8.02 4.76 10.25
CA SER A 85 -8.71 5.84 10.95
C SER A 85 -8.63 7.18 10.20
N GLN A 86 -7.44 7.55 9.74
CA GLN A 86 -7.18 8.88 9.17
C GLN A 86 -7.32 8.92 7.65
N TYR A 87 -7.13 7.79 6.98
CA TYR A 87 -7.20 7.68 5.52
C TYR A 87 -8.07 6.49 5.13
N PRO A 88 -9.36 6.47 5.52
CA PRO A 88 -10.21 5.29 5.35
C PRO A 88 -10.45 4.90 3.89
N GLY A 89 -10.28 5.83 2.96
CA GLY A 89 -10.41 5.55 1.52
C GLY A 89 -9.18 4.94 0.89
N VAL A 90 -8.02 5.00 1.56
CA VAL A 90 -6.77 4.47 1.01
C VAL A 90 -6.61 3.00 1.41
N PRO A 91 -6.66 2.07 0.46
CA PRO A 91 -6.52 0.65 0.77
C PRO A 91 -5.16 0.31 1.35
N VAL A 92 -5.16 -0.58 2.35
CA VAL A 92 -3.95 -1.09 2.98
C VAL A 92 -3.82 -2.57 2.66
N VAL A 93 -2.64 -2.96 2.17
CA VAL A 93 -2.24 -4.35 1.95
C VAL A 93 -1.12 -4.68 2.92
N VAL A 94 -1.28 -5.76 3.65
CA VAL A 94 -0.31 -6.21 4.64
C VAL A 94 0.62 -7.25 4.04
N MET A 95 1.91 -7.14 4.33
CA MET A 95 2.92 -8.13 3.97
C MET A 95 3.55 -8.67 5.24
N THR A 96 3.85 -9.96 5.27
CA THR A 96 4.55 -10.57 6.41
C THR A 96 5.35 -11.79 5.99
N GLY A 97 6.53 -11.95 6.60
CA GLY A 97 7.31 -13.19 6.50
C GLY A 97 6.89 -14.24 7.52
N TYR A 98 5.97 -13.90 8.43
CA TYR A 98 5.55 -14.75 9.54
C TYR A 98 4.02 -14.86 9.55
N PRO A 99 3.45 -15.72 8.69
CA PRO A 99 2.00 -15.82 8.56
C PRO A 99 1.35 -16.32 9.86
N ASP A 100 0.23 -15.68 10.21
CA ASP A 100 -0.56 -15.95 11.39
C ASP A 100 -2.03 -15.80 11.01
N VAL A 101 -2.79 -16.88 11.08
CA VAL A 101 -4.19 -16.90 10.64
C VAL A 101 -5.06 -15.99 11.51
N GLU A 102 -4.87 -16.00 12.82
CA GLU A 102 -5.67 -15.18 13.73
C GLU A 102 -5.43 -13.69 13.46
N LEU A 103 -4.18 -13.31 13.25
CA LEU A 103 -3.82 -11.94 12.92
C LEU A 103 -4.38 -11.53 11.55
N ALA A 104 -4.28 -12.41 10.55
CA ALA A 104 -4.84 -12.15 9.22
C ALA A 104 -6.33 -11.88 9.31
N VAL A 105 -7.08 -12.70 10.05
CA VAL A 105 -8.53 -12.52 10.25
C VAL A 105 -8.81 -11.18 10.94
N ALA A 106 -8.06 -10.84 11.99
CA ALA A 106 -8.22 -9.57 12.70
C ALA A 106 -7.98 -8.37 11.79
N LEU A 107 -6.94 -8.42 10.95
CA LEU A 107 -6.62 -7.34 10.02
C LEU A 107 -7.69 -7.19 8.94
N MET A 108 -8.19 -8.28 8.40
CA MET A 108 -9.28 -8.25 7.43
C MET A 108 -10.55 -7.64 8.03
N LYS A 109 -10.83 -7.91 9.30
CA LYS A 109 -11.94 -7.28 10.02
C LYS A 109 -11.73 -5.77 10.22
N GLN A 110 -10.49 -5.31 10.28
CA GLN A 110 -10.17 -3.88 10.34
C GLN A 110 -10.28 -3.19 8.98
N GLY A 111 -10.53 -3.93 7.91
CA GLY A 111 -10.70 -3.39 6.58
C GLY A 111 -9.43 -3.38 5.74
N VAL A 112 -8.41 -4.14 6.11
CA VAL A 112 -7.23 -4.38 5.26
C VAL A 112 -7.70 -5.09 3.99
N LEU A 113 -7.22 -4.64 2.84
CA LEU A 113 -7.66 -5.17 1.54
C LEU A 113 -7.16 -6.59 1.30
N ASP A 114 -5.91 -6.86 1.66
CA ASP A 114 -5.31 -8.16 1.41
C ASP A 114 -4.13 -8.40 2.36
N TYR A 115 -3.71 -9.66 2.44
CA TYR A 115 -2.67 -10.13 3.32
C TYR A 115 -1.73 -11.03 2.52
N LEU A 116 -0.52 -10.57 2.30
CA LEU A 116 0.47 -11.26 1.47
C LEU A 116 1.56 -11.89 2.35
N VAL A 117 1.98 -13.10 1.98
CA VAL A 117 3.08 -13.79 2.67
C VAL A 117 4.35 -13.62 1.85
N LYS A 118 5.41 -13.15 2.50
CA LYS A 118 6.73 -13.01 1.86
C LYS A 118 7.39 -14.39 1.66
N PRO A 119 8.12 -14.60 0.59
CA PRO A 119 8.40 -13.65 -0.49
C PRO A 119 7.20 -13.50 -1.42
N VAL A 120 6.91 -12.24 -1.78
CA VAL A 120 5.78 -11.92 -2.66
C VAL A 120 6.25 -11.97 -4.11
N SER A 121 5.57 -12.73 -4.95
CA SER A 121 5.90 -12.78 -6.37
C SER A 121 5.57 -11.45 -7.05
N ARG A 122 6.24 -11.19 -8.19
CA ARG A 122 5.96 -10.02 -9.00
C ARG A 122 4.48 -9.97 -9.41
N GLU A 123 3.92 -11.10 -9.81
CA GLU A 123 2.53 -11.20 -10.25
C GLU A 123 1.55 -10.89 -9.12
N GLU A 124 1.76 -11.46 -7.94
CA GLU A 124 0.92 -11.16 -6.77
C GLU A 124 0.99 -9.68 -6.40
N LEU A 125 2.21 -9.12 -6.39
CA LEU A 125 2.42 -7.71 -6.06
C LEU A 125 1.67 -6.80 -7.01
N LEU A 126 1.84 -6.99 -8.32
CA LEU A 126 1.21 -6.15 -9.32
C LEU A 126 -0.31 -6.30 -9.32
N THR A 127 -0.81 -7.51 -9.12
CA THR A 127 -2.26 -7.77 -9.07
C THR A 127 -2.90 -7.05 -7.88
N VAL A 128 -2.30 -7.16 -6.69
CA VAL A 128 -2.88 -6.57 -5.49
C VAL A 128 -2.77 -5.04 -5.49
N VAL A 129 -1.65 -4.50 -5.99
CA VAL A 129 -1.48 -3.05 -6.08
C VAL A 129 -2.48 -2.44 -7.06
N ARG A 130 -2.67 -3.07 -8.21
CA ARG A 130 -3.67 -2.63 -9.19
C ARG A 130 -5.06 -2.62 -8.57
N LYS A 131 -5.44 -3.69 -7.89
CA LYS A 131 -6.73 -3.77 -7.19
C LYS A 131 -6.90 -2.66 -6.16
N ALA A 132 -5.86 -2.39 -5.37
CA ALA A 132 -5.89 -1.33 -4.36
C ALA A 132 -6.03 0.06 -4.98
N VAL A 133 -5.24 0.36 -6.00
CA VAL A 133 -5.29 1.66 -6.68
C VAL A 133 -6.65 1.86 -7.35
N ASP A 134 -7.18 0.84 -8.01
CA ASP A 134 -8.50 0.89 -8.66
C ASP A 134 -9.60 1.12 -7.62
N GLN A 135 -9.54 0.47 -6.46
CA GLN A 135 -10.50 0.67 -5.39
C GLN A 135 -10.46 2.09 -4.85
N HIS A 136 -9.28 2.67 -4.68
CA HIS A 136 -9.14 4.06 -4.24
C HIS A 136 -9.71 5.05 -5.27
N THR A 137 -9.52 4.78 -6.55
CA THR A 137 -10.07 5.59 -7.63
C THR A 137 -11.60 5.61 -7.58
N VAL A 138 -12.22 4.45 -7.39
CA VAL A 138 -13.68 4.36 -7.23
C VAL A 138 -14.14 5.14 -6.00
N PHE A 139 -13.44 5.02 -4.89
CA PHE A 139 -13.74 5.76 -3.67
C PHE A 139 -13.70 7.28 -3.91
N LYS A 140 -12.64 7.78 -4.58
CA LYS A 140 -12.52 9.20 -4.90
C LYS A 140 -13.69 9.70 -5.79
N ASP A 141 -14.05 8.91 -6.78
CA ASP A 141 -15.10 9.28 -7.73
C ASP A 141 -16.46 9.44 -7.05
N GLN A 142 -16.71 8.75 -5.94
CA GLN A 142 -17.95 8.89 -5.18
C GLN A 142 -18.08 10.26 -4.50
N PHE A 143 -16.97 10.96 -4.28
CA PHE A 143 -16.93 12.22 -3.55
C PHE A 143 -16.54 13.42 -4.41
N THR A 144 -16.30 13.22 -5.70
CA THR A 144 -15.85 14.26 -6.63
C THR A 144 -16.85 14.52 -7.75
N ALA A 145 -18.05 14.12 -7.57
CA ALA A 145 -19.10 14.28 -8.59
C ALA A 145 -19.42 15.76 -8.89
#